data_4dd7a56fa69da1c900b861739f3ebc4a
#
_entry.id   4dd7a56fa69da1c900b861739f3ebc4a
#
_cell.length_a   1.000
_cell.length_b   1.000
_cell.length_c   1.000
_cell.angle_alpha   90.00
_cell.angle_beta   90.00
_cell.angle_gamma   90.00
#
_symmetry.space_group_name_H-M   'P 1'
#
loop_
_entity.id
_entity.type
_entity.pdbx_description
1 polymer ?
#
loop_
_entity_poly.entity_id
_entity_poly.type
_entity_poly.pdbx_seq_one_letter_code
_entity_poly.pdbx_strand_id
1 'polypeptide(L)'
;MKKFKKWALVAIGMMTLAVSLGSCSDDDNDYYLRTVPNALVTVKVTGDRCYFQLDDQTTLAPGNISKKPFGDKEVRALVNYTMTDRKDDKYGAVVNVNWIDSILTKKPVPCLATPEENDAKYGHDAVDIVRDWVTIVEDGYLTLRFRALWGNVKPHSINLIAHVNPQNPYEVELRHHTNGDPQLRWGDAFVAFD
;
A
#
# COMPACT_ATOMS: atom_id res chain seq x y z
N MET A 1 32.16 77.22 -40.80
CA MET A 1 32.30 76.47 -39.58
C MET A 1 30.95 75.91 -39.18
N LYS A 2 30.72 74.57 -39.33
CA LYS A 2 29.75 73.76 -38.59
C LYS A 2 29.91 72.33 -39.10
N LYS A 3 30.37 71.46 -38.18
CA LYS A 3 30.61 70.03 -38.41
C LYS A 3 29.31 69.27 -38.43
N PHE A 4 29.00 68.52 -39.46
CA PHE A 4 27.92 67.53 -39.48
C PHE A 4 28.46 66.18 -39.09
N LYS A 5 27.98 65.64 -37.99
CA LYS A 5 28.23 64.27 -37.53
C LYS A 5 27.39 63.32 -38.35
N LYS A 6 28.04 62.36 -39.04
CA LYS A 6 27.36 61.24 -39.68
C LYS A 6 26.93 60.21 -38.62
N TRP A 7 25.64 59.94 -38.57
CA TRP A 7 25.11 58.84 -37.82
C TRP A 7 25.09 57.60 -38.72
N ALA A 8 25.83 56.57 -38.35
CA ALA A 8 25.79 55.26 -38.96
C ALA A 8 24.66 54.47 -38.29
N LEU A 9 23.63 54.11 -39.06
CA LEU A 9 22.60 53.16 -38.70
C LEU A 9 23.16 51.75 -38.85
N VAL A 10 23.39 51.09 -37.73
CA VAL A 10 23.69 49.65 -37.67
C VAL A 10 22.35 48.92 -37.59
N ALA A 11 21.96 48.29 -38.69
CA ALA A 11 20.83 47.37 -38.74
C ALA A 11 21.28 46.05 -38.10
N ILE A 12 20.84 45.79 -36.89
CA ILE A 12 20.99 44.50 -36.25
C ILE A 12 19.87 43.58 -36.74
N GLY A 13 20.23 42.66 -37.65
CA GLY A 13 19.34 41.59 -38.06
C GLY A 13 19.04 40.64 -36.90
N MET A 14 17.81 40.65 -36.42
CA MET A 14 17.31 39.65 -35.46
C MET A 14 17.09 38.35 -36.24
N MET A 15 18.03 37.42 -36.12
CA MET A 15 17.89 36.04 -36.58
C MET A 15 17.06 35.30 -35.55
N THR A 16 15.75 35.16 -35.79
CA THR A 16 14.87 34.33 -35.00
C THR A 16 15.21 32.87 -35.28
N LEU A 17 15.93 32.26 -34.34
CA LEU A 17 16.11 30.81 -34.28
C LEU A 17 14.76 30.21 -33.86
N ALA A 18 14.01 29.68 -34.81
CA ALA A 18 12.87 28.83 -34.52
C ALA A 18 13.40 27.51 -33.99
N VAL A 19 13.47 27.41 -32.67
CA VAL A 19 13.65 26.13 -32.00
C VAL A 19 12.33 25.38 -32.19
N SER A 20 12.30 24.44 -33.12
CA SER A 20 11.25 23.44 -33.19
C SER A 20 11.38 22.58 -31.93
N LEU A 21 10.55 22.84 -30.92
CA LEU A 21 10.30 21.90 -29.86
C LEU A 21 9.64 20.67 -30.49
N GLY A 22 10.47 19.69 -30.85
CA GLY A 22 9.98 18.36 -31.14
C GLY A 22 9.23 17.90 -29.93
N SER A 23 7.90 17.89 -29.99
CA SER A 23 7.07 17.16 -29.08
C SER A 23 7.50 15.70 -29.18
N CYS A 24 8.24 15.21 -28.20
CA CYS A 24 8.30 13.78 -27.94
C CYS A 24 6.86 13.36 -27.67
N SER A 25 6.35 12.44 -28.45
CA SER A 25 5.05 11.81 -28.22
C SER A 25 5.15 11.01 -26.92
N ASP A 26 4.47 11.50 -25.92
CA ASP A 26 4.47 10.96 -24.54
C ASP A 26 3.53 9.75 -24.37
N ASP A 27 3.40 8.89 -25.37
CA ASP A 27 2.54 7.71 -25.25
C ASP A 27 3.04 6.70 -24.18
N ASP A 28 4.35 6.63 -23.96
CA ASP A 28 4.92 5.76 -22.91
C ASP A 28 4.81 6.36 -21.49
N ASN A 29 4.71 7.67 -21.37
CA ASN A 29 4.66 8.37 -20.09
C ASN A 29 3.27 8.27 -19.43
N ASP A 30 2.22 8.18 -20.22
CA ASP A 30 0.83 8.09 -19.74
C ASP A 30 0.58 6.74 -18.99
N TYR A 31 1.22 5.66 -19.42
CA TYR A 31 1.13 4.37 -18.73
C TYR A 31 1.69 4.45 -17.31
N TYR A 32 2.87 5.04 -17.13
CA TYR A 32 3.49 5.18 -15.80
C TYR A 32 2.70 6.11 -14.88
N LEU A 33 2.13 7.19 -15.42
CA LEU A 33 1.30 8.12 -14.65
C LEU A 33 -0.03 7.50 -14.19
N ARG A 34 -0.55 6.50 -14.93
CA ARG A 34 -1.80 5.80 -14.60
C ARG A 34 -1.60 4.56 -13.71
N THR A 35 -0.36 4.09 -13.56
CA THR A 35 -0.06 2.90 -12.77
C THR A 35 0.20 3.28 -11.32
N VAL A 36 -0.56 2.66 -10.41
CA VAL A 36 -0.34 2.73 -8.96
C VAL A 36 0.43 1.48 -8.55
N PRO A 37 1.73 1.61 -8.22
CA PRO A 37 2.60 0.44 -8.04
C PRO A 37 2.28 -0.37 -6.79
N ASN A 38 1.82 0.28 -5.72
CA ASN A 38 1.45 -0.36 -4.48
C ASN A 38 0.31 0.42 -3.82
N ALA A 39 -0.86 -0.19 -3.76
CA ALA A 39 -1.98 0.32 -2.98
C ALA A 39 -2.37 -0.71 -1.92
N LEU A 40 -2.67 -0.23 -0.73
CA LEU A 40 -3.25 -1.04 0.33
C LEU A 40 -4.76 -0.96 0.21
N VAL A 41 -5.41 -2.10 0.07
CA VAL A 41 -6.86 -2.17 -0.12
C VAL A 41 -7.49 -3.24 0.78
N THR A 42 -8.78 -3.08 1.06
CA THR A 42 -9.61 -4.20 1.49
C THR A 42 -10.32 -4.78 0.27
N VAL A 43 -10.09 -6.05 0.01
CA VAL A 43 -10.83 -6.79 -1.03
C VAL A 43 -12.15 -7.24 -0.44
N LYS A 44 -13.22 -6.56 -0.83
CA LYS A 44 -14.58 -6.84 -0.36
C LYS A 44 -15.35 -7.66 -1.39
N VAL A 45 -16.25 -8.52 -0.90
CA VAL A 45 -17.04 -9.44 -1.74
C VAL A 45 -18.50 -9.02 -1.75
N THR A 46 -19.10 -8.99 -2.95
CA THR A 46 -20.54 -8.78 -3.13
C THR A 46 -21.07 -9.74 -4.20
N GLY A 47 -21.83 -10.75 -3.78
CA GLY A 47 -22.27 -11.81 -4.68
C GLY A 47 -21.09 -12.53 -5.31
N ASP A 48 -21.05 -12.61 -6.64
CA ASP A 48 -19.98 -13.27 -7.40
C ASP A 48 -18.82 -12.34 -7.77
N ARG A 49 -18.88 -11.07 -7.36
CA ARG A 49 -17.86 -10.05 -7.68
C ARG A 49 -17.11 -9.62 -6.42
N CYS A 50 -15.95 -9.02 -6.63
CA CYS A 50 -15.21 -8.27 -5.62
C CYS A 50 -15.03 -6.81 -6.05
N TYR A 51 -14.75 -5.96 -5.08
CA TYR A 51 -14.30 -4.59 -5.29
C TYR A 51 -13.20 -4.27 -4.27
N PHE A 52 -12.47 -3.19 -4.50
CA PHE A 52 -11.42 -2.74 -3.61
C PHE A 52 -11.89 -1.48 -2.86
N GLN A 53 -11.80 -1.52 -1.54
CA GLN A 53 -11.93 -0.36 -0.69
C GLN A 53 -10.53 0.17 -0.40
N LEU A 54 -10.24 1.42 -0.82
CA LEU A 54 -8.95 2.07 -0.56
C LEU A 54 -8.96 2.80 0.78
N ASP A 55 -9.99 3.60 0.99
CA ASP A 55 -10.24 4.39 2.18
C ASP A 55 -11.75 4.45 2.45
N ASP A 56 -12.18 5.21 3.45
CA ASP A 56 -13.60 5.30 3.85
C ASP A 56 -14.55 5.78 2.74
N GLN A 57 -14.03 6.38 1.68
CA GLN A 57 -14.83 6.98 0.61
C GLN A 57 -14.53 6.40 -0.78
N THR A 58 -13.33 5.88 -0.98
CA THR A 58 -12.82 5.51 -2.30
C THR A 58 -12.92 4.01 -2.55
N THR A 59 -13.66 3.64 -3.58
CA THR A 59 -13.76 2.27 -4.06
C THR A 59 -13.34 2.14 -5.52
N LEU A 60 -12.84 0.96 -5.90
CA LEU A 60 -12.42 0.64 -7.26
C LEU A 60 -13.02 -0.69 -7.70
N ALA A 61 -13.43 -0.75 -8.98
CA ALA A 61 -13.87 -1.98 -9.61
C ALA A 61 -12.71 -2.62 -10.38
N PRO A 62 -12.28 -3.87 -10.06
CA PRO A 62 -11.29 -4.58 -10.86
C PRO A 62 -11.91 -5.03 -12.19
N GLY A 63 -11.47 -4.44 -13.31
CA GLY A 63 -12.06 -4.66 -14.63
C GLY A 63 -11.59 -5.93 -15.35
N ASN A 64 -10.49 -6.50 -14.91
CA ASN A 64 -9.88 -7.70 -15.50
C ASN A 64 -9.86 -8.91 -14.56
N ILE A 65 -10.52 -8.84 -13.40
CA ILE A 65 -10.69 -9.97 -12.49
C ILE A 65 -12.11 -10.52 -12.67
N SER A 66 -12.23 -11.75 -13.16
CA SER A 66 -13.51 -12.43 -13.39
C SER A 66 -13.96 -13.32 -12.23
N LYS A 67 -13.05 -13.67 -11.32
CA LYS A 67 -13.30 -14.50 -10.14
C LYS A 67 -12.79 -13.80 -8.89
N LYS A 68 -13.41 -14.07 -7.75
CA LYS A 68 -12.97 -13.57 -6.44
C LYS A 68 -11.56 -14.13 -6.13
N PRO A 69 -10.52 -13.29 -6.02
CA PRO A 69 -9.14 -13.78 -5.90
C PRO A 69 -8.88 -14.55 -4.61
N PHE A 70 -9.66 -14.26 -3.56
CA PHE A 70 -9.53 -14.88 -2.23
C PHE A 70 -10.82 -15.60 -1.78
N GLY A 71 -11.66 -16.01 -2.73
CA GLY A 71 -12.97 -16.62 -2.44
C GLY A 71 -13.94 -15.65 -1.77
N ASP A 72 -14.69 -16.12 -0.78
CA ASP A 72 -15.71 -15.33 -0.08
C ASP A 72 -15.17 -14.56 1.13
N LYS A 73 -13.86 -14.57 1.32
CA LYS A 73 -13.23 -13.88 2.45
C LYS A 73 -12.94 -12.44 2.10
N GLU A 74 -13.26 -11.54 3.02
CA GLU A 74 -12.75 -10.18 3.04
C GLU A 74 -11.33 -10.20 3.60
N VAL A 75 -10.39 -9.60 2.88
CA VAL A 75 -8.97 -9.58 3.28
C VAL A 75 -8.32 -8.24 2.92
N ARG A 76 -7.32 -7.84 3.70
CA ARG A 76 -6.42 -6.77 3.30
C ARG A 76 -5.44 -7.30 2.25
N ALA A 77 -5.11 -6.47 1.27
CA ALA A 77 -4.22 -6.85 0.18
C ALA A 77 -3.36 -5.67 -0.29
N LEU A 78 -2.20 -5.99 -0.85
CA LEU A 78 -1.41 -5.08 -1.67
C LEU A 78 -1.78 -5.30 -3.13
N VAL A 79 -2.01 -4.22 -3.86
CA VAL A 79 -2.44 -4.27 -5.26
C VAL A 79 -1.58 -3.31 -6.09
N ASN A 80 -1.13 -3.79 -7.24
CA ASN A 80 -0.62 -2.94 -8.30
C ASN A 80 -1.70 -2.88 -9.39
N TYR A 81 -2.09 -1.69 -9.78
CA TYR A 81 -3.11 -1.52 -10.80
C TYR A 81 -2.83 -0.34 -11.72
N THR A 82 -3.45 -0.37 -12.88
CA THR A 82 -3.46 0.73 -13.86
C THR A 82 -4.87 1.29 -13.95
N MET A 83 -4.99 2.61 -13.83
CA MET A 83 -6.27 3.32 -14.02
C MET A 83 -6.76 3.16 -15.46
N THR A 84 -8.07 3.05 -15.62
CA THR A 84 -8.72 3.08 -16.94
C THR A 84 -9.64 4.29 -17.05
N ASP A 85 -10.10 4.62 -18.25
CA ASP A 85 -11.10 5.67 -18.45
C ASP A 85 -12.54 5.21 -18.19
N ARG A 86 -12.71 3.92 -17.83
CA ARG A 86 -14.01 3.32 -17.53
C ARG A 86 -14.46 3.65 -16.11
N LYS A 87 -15.76 3.70 -15.93
CA LYS A 87 -16.41 3.83 -14.62
C LYS A 87 -17.36 2.66 -14.39
N ASP A 88 -17.50 2.28 -13.14
CA ASP A 88 -18.53 1.37 -12.64
C ASP A 88 -19.54 2.22 -11.85
N ASP A 89 -20.83 2.02 -12.11
CA ASP A 89 -21.89 2.83 -11.48
C ASP A 89 -21.94 2.69 -9.96
N LYS A 90 -21.44 1.58 -9.42
CA LYS A 90 -21.47 1.28 -8.00
C LYS A 90 -20.14 1.58 -7.29
N TYR A 91 -19.01 1.31 -7.96
CA TYR A 91 -17.68 1.31 -7.33
C TYR A 91 -16.74 2.37 -7.93
N GLY A 92 -17.26 3.32 -8.70
CA GLY A 92 -16.50 4.47 -9.19
C GLY A 92 -15.53 4.09 -10.32
N ALA A 93 -14.22 4.22 -10.12
CA ALA A 93 -13.25 3.96 -11.18
C ALA A 93 -13.05 2.46 -11.43
N VAL A 94 -12.91 2.11 -12.72
CA VAL A 94 -12.51 0.75 -13.11
C VAL A 94 -11.00 0.72 -13.30
N VAL A 95 -10.34 -0.28 -12.73
CA VAL A 95 -8.89 -0.48 -12.81
C VAL A 95 -8.53 -1.82 -13.44
N ASN A 96 -7.39 -1.89 -14.10
CA ASN A 96 -6.77 -3.14 -14.50
C ASN A 96 -5.74 -3.54 -13.44
N VAL A 97 -5.96 -4.67 -12.81
CA VAL A 97 -5.07 -5.24 -11.78
C VAL A 97 -3.89 -5.92 -12.49
N ASN A 98 -2.67 -5.48 -12.17
CA ASN A 98 -1.44 -6.08 -12.69
C ASN A 98 -1.00 -7.25 -11.79
N TRP A 99 -1.06 -7.07 -10.46
CA TRP A 99 -0.91 -8.13 -9.47
C TRP A 99 -1.65 -7.77 -8.17
N ILE A 100 -1.96 -8.78 -7.37
CA ILE A 100 -2.60 -8.68 -6.08
C ILE A 100 -2.07 -9.75 -5.13
N ASP A 101 -1.63 -9.33 -3.94
CA ASP A 101 -1.13 -10.21 -2.89
C ASP A 101 -1.91 -9.98 -1.59
N SER A 102 -2.46 -11.06 -1.02
CA SER A 102 -3.17 -10.97 0.26
C SER A 102 -2.21 -10.74 1.41
N ILE A 103 -2.62 -9.86 2.34
CA ILE A 103 -2.00 -9.74 3.65
C ILE A 103 -2.68 -10.73 4.58
N LEU A 104 -1.89 -11.41 5.45
CA LEU A 104 -2.43 -12.27 6.49
C LEU A 104 -3.42 -11.47 7.34
N THR A 105 -4.72 -11.75 7.18
CA THR A 105 -5.81 -11.05 7.87
C THR A 105 -6.41 -11.96 8.92
N LYS A 106 -6.46 -11.52 10.16
CA LYS A 106 -6.92 -12.33 11.30
C LYS A 106 -7.53 -11.47 12.40
N LYS A 107 -8.25 -12.12 13.32
CA LYS A 107 -8.80 -11.44 14.49
C LYS A 107 -7.76 -11.28 15.59
N PRO A 108 -7.88 -10.22 16.40
CA PRO A 108 -7.15 -10.12 17.65
C PRO A 108 -7.49 -11.31 18.56
N VAL A 109 -6.56 -11.61 19.46
CA VAL A 109 -6.73 -12.67 20.45
C VAL A 109 -7.01 -12.07 21.84
N PRO A 110 -7.71 -12.77 22.73
CA PRO A 110 -7.96 -12.28 24.07
C PRO A 110 -6.68 -12.25 24.92
N CYS A 111 -6.60 -11.27 25.81
CA CYS A 111 -5.62 -11.26 26.90
C CYS A 111 -5.90 -12.41 27.87
N LEU A 112 -4.87 -13.15 28.23
CA LEU A 112 -4.95 -14.21 29.24
C LEU A 112 -4.75 -13.64 30.65
N ALA A 113 -4.93 -14.49 31.66
CA ALA A 113 -4.95 -14.06 33.07
C ALA A 113 -3.61 -13.52 33.57
N THR A 114 -2.50 -14.02 33.02
CA THR A 114 -1.16 -13.58 33.43
C THR A 114 -0.26 -13.26 32.21
N PRO A 115 0.77 -12.43 32.40
CA PRO A 115 1.78 -12.19 31.39
C PRO A 115 2.47 -13.47 30.90
N GLU A 116 2.78 -14.38 31.83
CA GLU A 116 3.46 -15.65 31.57
C GLU A 116 2.60 -16.59 30.69
N GLU A 117 1.28 -16.56 30.85
CA GLU A 117 0.36 -17.31 30.01
C GLU A 117 0.32 -16.72 28.58
N ASN A 118 0.33 -15.39 28.47
CA ASN A 118 0.42 -14.72 27.17
C ASN A 118 1.75 -15.03 26.48
N ASP A 119 2.87 -14.99 27.20
CA ASP A 119 4.20 -15.33 26.69
C ASP A 119 4.26 -16.77 26.17
N ALA A 120 3.76 -17.70 26.96
CA ALA A 120 3.77 -19.12 26.62
C ALA A 120 2.90 -19.42 25.38
N LYS A 121 1.76 -18.72 25.23
CA LYS A 121 0.79 -19.00 24.17
C LYS A 121 1.05 -18.21 22.89
N TYR A 122 1.40 -16.93 23.01
CA TYR A 122 1.50 -16.01 21.88
C TYR A 122 2.94 -15.63 21.53
N GLY A 123 3.90 -16.00 22.40
CA GLY A 123 5.30 -15.67 22.27
C GLY A 123 5.65 -14.28 22.83
N HIS A 124 6.95 -14.04 22.95
CA HIS A 124 7.54 -12.76 23.35
C HIS A 124 8.84 -12.49 22.60
N ASP A 125 9.02 -13.13 21.45
CA ASP A 125 10.20 -12.94 20.61
C ASP A 125 10.24 -11.51 20.05
N ALA A 126 11.45 -10.99 19.81
CA ALA A 126 11.65 -9.63 19.35
C ALA A 126 10.98 -9.38 18.01
N VAL A 127 10.31 -8.25 17.89
CA VAL A 127 9.66 -7.76 16.67
C VAL A 127 9.64 -6.24 16.67
N ASP A 128 9.96 -5.64 15.51
CA ASP A 128 9.88 -4.20 15.30
C ASP A 128 8.66 -3.85 14.43
N ILE A 129 7.93 -2.80 14.79
CA ILE A 129 6.89 -2.23 13.94
C ILE A 129 7.54 -1.20 13.01
N VAL A 130 7.44 -1.44 11.71
CA VAL A 130 7.94 -0.51 10.69
C VAL A 130 6.89 0.56 10.46
N ARG A 131 7.23 1.81 10.79
CA ARG A 131 6.34 2.97 10.63
C ARG A 131 6.44 3.50 9.20
N ASP A 132 5.56 3.03 8.35
CA ASP A 132 5.42 3.50 6.98
C ASP A 132 3.92 3.60 6.60
N TRP A 133 3.64 3.82 5.31
CA TRP A 133 2.27 3.99 4.80
C TRP A 133 1.38 2.73 4.91
N VAL A 134 1.97 1.54 5.11
CA VAL A 134 1.21 0.29 5.31
C VAL A 134 0.78 0.12 6.77
N THR A 135 1.53 0.69 7.73
CA THR A 135 1.18 0.64 9.15
C THR A 135 0.11 1.69 9.46
N ILE A 136 -1.14 1.30 9.31
CA ILE A 136 -2.30 2.19 9.34
C ILE A 136 -3.54 1.51 9.92
N VAL A 137 -4.42 2.31 10.52
CA VAL A 137 -5.79 1.90 10.87
C VAL A 137 -6.74 2.46 9.83
N GLU A 138 -7.40 1.60 9.08
CA GLU A 138 -8.27 1.97 7.98
C GLU A 138 -9.28 0.86 7.67
N ASP A 139 -10.50 1.27 7.30
CA ASP A 139 -11.59 0.35 6.90
C ASP A 139 -11.86 -0.78 7.93
N GLY A 140 -11.71 -0.47 9.23
CA GLY A 140 -11.90 -1.42 10.32
C GLY A 140 -10.70 -2.34 10.62
N TYR A 141 -9.60 -2.17 9.91
CA TYR A 141 -8.39 -2.98 10.08
C TYR A 141 -7.23 -2.17 10.65
N LEU A 142 -6.50 -2.76 11.59
CA LEU A 142 -5.12 -2.37 11.91
C LEU A 142 -4.18 -3.18 11.03
N THR A 143 -3.59 -2.57 10.03
CA THR A 143 -2.57 -3.19 9.18
C THR A 143 -1.19 -2.80 9.68
N LEU A 144 -0.29 -3.77 9.85
CA LEU A 144 1.07 -3.58 10.33
C LEU A 144 2.07 -4.16 9.35
N ARG A 145 3.12 -3.39 9.07
CA ARG A 145 4.38 -3.92 8.58
C ARG A 145 5.29 -4.16 9.78
N PHE A 146 5.78 -5.36 9.93
CA PHE A 146 6.68 -5.70 11.02
C PHE A 146 7.96 -6.32 10.50
N ARG A 147 9.02 -6.21 11.29
CA ARG A 147 10.36 -6.71 10.99
C ARG A 147 10.81 -7.65 12.07
N ALA A 148 11.35 -8.80 11.68
CA ALA A 148 11.91 -9.79 12.56
C ALA A 148 13.13 -10.47 11.93
N LEU A 149 13.83 -11.29 12.71
CA LEU A 149 14.88 -12.16 12.20
C LEU A 149 14.27 -13.51 11.77
N TRP A 150 14.59 -13.93 10.55
CA TRP A 150 14.04 -15.12 9.90
C TRP A 150 15.14 -16.12 9.53
N GLY A 151 14.91 -17.40 9.80
CA GLY A 151 15.69 -18.51 9.27
C GLY A 151 15.00 -19.22 8.11
N ASN A 152 13.68 -19.01 7.95
CA ASN A 152 12.81 -19.66 6.97
C ASN A 152 12.76 -21.19 7.07
N VAL A 153 12.95 -21.72 8.27
CA VAL A 153 12.86 -23.17 8.55
C VAL A 153 11.52 -23.49 9.22
N LYS A 154 11.04 -22.59 10.07
CA LYS A 154 9.75 -22.75 10.75
C LYS A 154 8.88 -21.50 10.56
N PRO A 155 7.55 -21.68 10.50
CA PRO A 155 6.63 -20.54 10.39
C PRO A 155 6.59 -19.76 11.71
N HIS A 156 6.67 -18.44 11.61
CA HIS A 156 6.45 -17.55 12.74
C HIS A 156 4.95 -17.36 13.00
N SER A 157 4.61 -17.05 14.23
CA SER A 157 3.26 -16.63 14.62
C SER A 157 3.29 -15.18 15.05
N ILE A 158 2.31 -14.41 14.59
CA ILE A 158 2.11 -13.00 14.97
C ILE A 158 0.69 -12.84 15.48
N ASN A 159 0.49 -12.24 16.65
CA ASN A 159 -0.81 -12.06 17.27
C ASN A 159 -0.94 -10.64 17.82
N LEU A 160 -2.15 -10.11 17.79
CA LEU A 160 -2.51 -8.87 18.47
C LEU A 160 -3.40 -9.24 19.67
N ILE A 161 -2.95 -8.93 20.87
CA ILE A 161 -3.75 -9.12 22.07
C ILE A 161 -4.61 -7.89 22.28
N ALA A 162 -5.92 -8.08 22.33
CA ALA A 162 -6.87 -7.04 22.69
C ALA A 162 -7.20 -7.07 24.19
N HIS A 163 -7.70 -5.95 24.70
CA HIS A 163 -8.13 -5.81 26.11
C HIS A 163 -7.01 -6.01 27.13
N VAL A 164 -5.80 -5.61 26.80
CA VAL A 164 -4.65 -5.66 27.71
C VAL A 164 -4.78 -4.68 28.86
N ASN A 165 -5.52 -3.59 28.68
CA ASN A 165 -5.78 -2.56 29.66
C ASN A 165 -7.30 -2.31 29.82
N PRO A 166 -7.92 -2.66 30.95
CA PRO A 166 -9.35 -2.44 31.17
C PRO A 166 -9.79 -0.96 31.14
N GLN A 167 -8.86 -0.02 31.42
CA GLN A 167 -9.14 1.42 31.39
C GLN A 167 -8.95 2.03 30.00
N ASN A 168 -8.31 1.33 29.07
CA ASN A 168 -8.07 1.80 27.72
C ASN A 168 -8.35 0.70 26.67
N PRO A 169 -9.55 0.67 26.08
CA PRO A 169 -9.94 -0.35 25.11
C PRO A 169 -9.15 -0.30 23.80
N TYR A 170 -8.45 0.81 23.53
CA TYR A 170 -7.62 0.99 22.34
C TYR A 170 -6.17 0.54 22.54
N GLU A 171 -5.81 0.14 23.74
CA GLU A 171 -4.49 -0.42 24.02
C GLU A 171 -4.46 -1.88 23.61
N VAL A 172 -3.52 -2.19 22.71
CA VAL A 172 -3.32 -3.52 22.16
C VAL A 172 -1.84 -3.89 22.23
N GLU A 173 -1.53 -5.16 22.26
CA GLU A 173 -0.16 -5.65 22.35
C GLU A 173 0.15 -6.60 21.19
N LEU A 174 1.21 -6.28 20.41
CA LEU A 174 1.71 -7.17 19.38
C LEU A 174 2.62 -8.22 19.96
N ARG A 175 2.34 -9.50 19.69
CA ARG A 175 3.12 -10.65 20.12
C ARG A 175 3.66 -11.43 18.95
N HIS A 176 4.90 -11.83 19.04
CA HIS A 176 5.61 -12.60 18.04
C HIS A 176 6.19 -13.87 18.63
N HIS A 177 6.07 -14.98 17.91
CA HIS A 177 6.64 -16.25 18.27
C HIS A 177 7.35 -16.86 17.08
N THR A 178 8.66 -17.06 17.17
CA THR A 178 9.49 -17.65 16.11
C THR A 178 9.29 -19.14 15.94
N ASN A 179 8.66 -19.81 16.91
CA ASN A 179 8.52 -21.27 16.99
C ASN A 179 9.87 -22.01 16.96
N GLY A 180 10.95 -21.32 17.38
CA GLY A 180 12.31 -21.82 17.35
C GLY A 180 12.94 -21.81 15.96
N ASP A 181 12.50 -20.91 15.09
CA ASP A 181 13.18 -20.63 13.81
C ASP A 181 14.52 -19.94 14.07
N PRO A 182 15.61 -20.32 13.38
CA PRO A 182 16.90 -19.65 13.52
C PRO A 182 16.83 -18.18 13.14
N GLN A 183 17.41 -17.31 13.97
CA GLN A 183 17.44 -15.86 13.74
C GLN A 183 18.63 -15.48 12.86
N LEU A 184 18.51 -15.62 11.52
CA LEU A 184 19.64 -15.47 10.59
C LEU A 184 19.69 -14.11 9.90
N ARG A 185 18.55 -13.60 9.41
CA ARG A 185 18.50 -12.37 8.62
C ARG A 185 17.24 -11.56 8.86
N TRP A 186 17.38 -10.26 8.82
CA TRP A 186 16.24 -9.36 8.88
C TRP A 186 15.33 -9.52 7.67
N GLY A 187 14.05 -9.51 7.90
CA GLY A 187 13.02 -9.52 6.87
C GLY A 187 11.75 -8.87 7.38
N ASP A 188 10.99 -8.31 6.45
CA ASP A 188 9.71 -7.65 6.74
C ASP A 188 8.56 -8.57 6.33
N ALA A 189 7.45 -8.47 7.06
CA ALA A 189 6.19 -9.09 6.70
C ALA A 189 5.01 -8.18 7.05
N PHE A 190 3.82 -8.56 6.58
CA PHE A 190 2.60 -7.80 6.77
C PHE A 190 1.55 -8.64 7.49
N VAL A 191 0.74 -8.00 8.32
CA VAL A 191 -0.41 -8.60 8.98
C VAL A 191 -1.51 -7.55 9.14
N ALA A 192 -2.76 -7.97 9.05
CA ALA A 192 -3.91 -7.13 9.33
C ALA A 192 -4.78 -7.78 10.42
N PHE A 193 -5.34 -6.96 11.29
CA PHE A 193 -6.26 -7.37 12.35
C PHE A 193 -7.58 -6.62 12.21
N ASP A 194 -8.72 -7.34 12.19
CA ASP A 194 -10.10 -6.84 12.13
C ASP A 194 -10.75 -6.71 13.53
#